data_20ab275e4b1785e5fb68f6cb764fecad
#
_entry.id   20ab275e4b1785e5fb68f6cb764fecad
#
_cell.length_a   1.000
_cell.length_b   1.000
_cell.length_c   1.000
_cell.angle_alpha   90.00
_cell.angle_beta   90.00
_cell.angle_gamma   90.00
#
_symmetry.space_group_name_H-M   'P 1'
#
loop_
_entity.id
_entity.type
_entity.pdbx_description
1 polymer ?
#
loop_
_entity_poly.entity_id
_entity_poly.type
_entity_poly.pdbx_seq_one_letter_code
_entity_poly.pdbx_strand_id
1 'polypeptide(L)'
;MNSHTSRSLATALTVLVTVAGCRSASSATAASSAVPDGARQVTYRGDFHAPMGVQLWSFREAAKTDPIGTLAMTRRMGIIHVETAGLYGMPAAQFADALKGAGLRATSMHVGYDDFTKTPDVVIANAKALGVRYVGLAWYPHSGAFTEADARKAIADFNQFGRAMKDAGLTFFYHDHGYEPVPYGDGTLLDLIIRETDPSLVSFELDVLWAWLPGVDPAAIIRKYPGRFKLMHIKDMKPGVARGSLTGGLAADLQAVIGQGQVNWVELLKTAERDGLEHYYLEDETPDPLTNVPKSIVYLEGLRY
;
A
#
# COMPACT_ATOMS: atom_id res chain seq x y z
N MET A 1 -41.75 -23.24 -75.62
CA MET A 1 -41.02 -23.51 -76.84
C MET A 1 -39.58 -23.70 -76.45
N ASN A 2 -39.12 -24.95 -76.55
CA ASN A 2 -37.78 -25.48 -76.87
C ASN A 2 -36.58 -24.85 -76.12
N SER A 3 -35.99 -25.58 -75.23
CA SER A 3 -35.08 -26.74 -75.24
C SER A 3 -33.67 -26.30 -75.54
N HIS A 4 -32.70 -26.58 -74.75
CA HIS A 4 -31.74 -27.66 -74.92
C HIS A 4 -30.78 -27.73 -73.72
N THR A 5 -30.72 -28.92 -73.18
CA THR A 5 -29.74 -29.45 -72.26
C THR A 5 -28.35 -29.50 -72.85
N SER A 6 -27.34 -29.19 -72.09
CA SER A 6 -25.96 -29.72 -72.32
C SER A 6 -25.31 -30.02 -70.97
N ARG A 7 -25.11 -31.33 -70.75
CA ARG A 7 -24.29 -31.87 -69.66
C ARG A 7 -22.86 -31.76 -70.03
N SER A 8 -22.03 -31.18 -69.15
CA SER A 8 -20.56 -31.37 -69.24
C SER A 8 -20.09 -31.98 -67.93
N LEU A 9 -19.52 -33.19 -68.09
CA LEU A 9 -18.73 -33.83 -67.03
C LEU A 9 -17.45 -33.03 -66.83
N ALA A 10 -17.17 -32.67 -65.58
CA ALA A 10 -15.86 -32.19 -65.15
C ALA A 10 -15.33 -33.15 -64.10
N THR A 11 -14.23 -33.78 -64.44
CA THR A 11 -13.45 -34.74 -63.67
C THR A 11 -12.87 -34.04 -62.41
N ALA A 12 -13.18 -34.53 -61.23
CA ALA A 12 -12.58 -34.05 -60.01
C ALA A 12 -11.18 -34.65 -59.83
N LEU A 13 -10.17 -33.78 -59.88
CA LEU A 13 -8.79 -34.11 -59.53
C LEU A 13 -8.60 -33.80 -58.04
N THR A 14 -8.55 -34.85 -57.20
CA THR A 14 -8.29 -34.73 -55.78
C THR A 14 -6.79 -34.51 -55.56
N VAL A 15 -6.40 -33.28 -55.22
CA VAL A 15 -5.06 -32.97 -54.75
C VAL A 15 -5.01 -33.14 -53.26
N LEU A 16 -4.32 -34.13 -52.77
CA LEU A 16 -4.00 -34.33 -51.36
C LEU A 16 -2.90 -33.35 -50.98
N VAL A 17 -3.26 -32.27 -50.29
CA VAL A 17 -2.28 -31.36 -49.65
C VAL A 17 -2.04 -31.87 -48.24
N THR A 18 -0.90 -32.51 -48.00
CA THR A 18 -0.39 -32.82 -46.67
C THR A 18 0.14 -31.54 -46.04
N VAL A 19 -0.65 -30.93 -45.15
CA VAL A 19 -0.19 -29.83 -44.32
C VAL A 19 0.60 -30.41 -43.15
N ALA A 20 1.92 -30.36 -43.25
CA ALA A 20 2.81 -30.60 -42.12
C ALA A 20 2.64 -29.43 -41.10
N GLY A 21 1.86 -29.65 -40.08
CA GLY A 21 1.68 -28.70 -38.98
C GLY A 21 2.95 -28.62 -38.15
N CYS A 22 3.79 -27.62 -38.40
CA CYS A 22 4.75 -27.17 -37.39
C CYS A 22 4.00 -26.57 -36.20
N ARG A 23 3.79 -27.36 -35.13
CA ARG A 23 3.46 -26.84 -33.83
C ARG A 23 4.71 -26.17 -33.27
N SER A 24 4.80 -24.86 -33.44
CA SER A 24 5.67 -24.02 -32.62
C SER A 24 5.11 -24.03 -31.19
N ALA A 25 5.69 -24.86 -30.35
CA ALA A 25 5.50 -24.72 -28.91
C ALA A 25 6.16 -23.41 -28.50
N SER A 26 5.34 -22.34 -28.39
CA SER A 26 5.75 -21.13 -27.68
C SER A 26 5.84 -21.51 -26.23
N SER A 27 7.03 -21.91 -25.77
CA SER A 27 7.35 -21.93 -24.36
C SER A 27 7.42 -20.47 -23.89
N ALA A 28 6.32 -19.96 -23.36
CA ALA A 28 6.36 -18.79 -22.51
C ALA A 28 7.19 -19.19 -21.29
N THR A 29 8.49 -18.97 -21.37
CA THR A 29 9.36 -18.93 -20.21
C THR A 29 8.81 -17.82 -19.32
N ALA A 30 8.13 -18.20 -18.24
CA ALA A 30 7.88 -17.31 -17.13
C ALA A 30 9.24 -16.70 -16.76
N ALA A 31 9.40 -15.40 -16.99
CA ALA A 31 10.58 -14.69 -16.55
C ALA A 31 10.61 -14.84 -15.03
N SER A 32 11.43 -15.75 -14.55
CA SER A 32 11.86 -15.81 -13.17
C SER A 32 12.43 -14.43 -12.87
N SER A 33 11.79 -13.65 -12.01
CA SER A 33 12.35 -12.42 -11.47
C SER A 33 13.56 -12.85 -10.65
N ALA A 34 14.73 -12.87 -11.29
CA ALA A 34 15.98 -13.19 -10.62
C ALA A 34 16.15 -12.19 -9.49
N VAL A 35 16.20 -12.68 -8.26
CA VAL A 35 16.55 -11.87 -7.07
C VAL A 35 17.93 -11.28 -7.37
N PRO A 36 18.12 -9.95 -7.28
CA PRO A 36 19.42 -9.35 -7.52
C PRO A 36 20.49 -10.06 -6.66
N ASP A 37 21.65 -10.34 -7.24
CA ASP A 37 22.76 -10.99 -6.53
C ASP A 37 23.05 -10.27 -5.22
N GLY A 38 23.06 -11.00 -4.10
CA GLY A 38 23.29 -10.46 -2.76
C GLY A 38 22.07 -9.88 -2.04
N ALA A 39 20.85 -9.96 -2.60
CA ALA A 39 19.67 -9.51 -1.89
C ALA A 39 19.33 -10.45 -0.73
N ARG A 40 19.18 -9.88 0.47
CA ARG A 40 18.64 -10.58 1.64
C ARG A 40 17.21 -11.06 1.34
N GLN A 41 16.82 -12.17 1.91
CA GLN A 41 15.42 -12.58 1.98
C GLN A 41 14.92 -12.43 3.42
N VAL A 42 13.72 -11.86 3.58
CA VAL A 42 13.02 -11.88 4.87
C VAL A 42 12.72 -13.33 5.24
N THR A 43 13.13 -13.72 6.42
CA THR A 43 12.96 -15.10 6.92
C THR A 43 12.23 -15.05 8.25
N TYR A 44 10.94 -15.33 8.22
CA TYR A 44 10.14 -15.39 9.45
C TYR A 44 10.56 -16.58 10.31
N ARG A 45 11.04 -16.29 11.52
CA ARG A 45 11.47 -17.25 12.53
C ARG A 45 10.57 -17.25 13.76
N GLY A 46 9.72 -16.24 13.86
CA GLY A 46 8.73 -16.04 14.90
C GLY A 46 7.33 -16.46 14.45
N ASP A 47 6.33 -15.84 15.04
CA ASP A 47 4.91 -16.14 14.79
C ASP A 47 4.27 -15.13 13.83
N PHE A 48 4.90 -13.96 13.62
CA PHE A 48 4.46 -12.96 12.63
C PHE A 48 4.89 -13.38 11.23
N HIS A 49 3.92 -13.63 10.35
CA HIS A 49 4.16 -14.11 8.98
C HIS A 49 3.47 -13.26 7.90
N ALA A 50 2.83 -12.15 8.30
CA ALA A 50 2.14 -11.28 7.35
C ALA A 50 3.11 -10.67 6.31
N PRO A 51 2.64 -10.36 5.10
CA PRO A 51 3.46 -9.72 4.07
C PRO A 51 3.98 -8.37 4.55
N MET A 52 5.26 -8.31 4.90
CA MET A 52 5.93 -7.08 5.33
C MET A 52 6.43 -6.31 4.13
N GLY A 53 6.11 -5.03 4.10
CA GLY A 53 6.58 -4.06 3.12
C GLY A 53 7.29 -2.89 3.77
N VAL A 54 7.59 -1.88 2.97
CA VAL A 54 8.08 -0.58 3.42
C VAL A 54 7.33 0.54 2.71
N GLN A 55 7.00 1.60 3.46
CA GLN A 55 6.57 2.86 2.89
C GLN A 55 7.79 3.61 2.36
N LEU A 56 7.80 3.92 1.06
CA LEU A 56 8.96 4.53 0.40
C LEU A 56 9.27 5.95 0.86
N TRP A 57 8.38 6.59 1.60
CA TRP A 57 8.66 7.86 2.28
C TRP A 57 9.83 7.77 3.25
N SER A 58 10.07 6.61 3.82
CA SER A 58 11.25 6.32 4.65
C SER A 58 12.56 6.70 3.96
N PHE A 59 12.61 6.53 2.65
CA PHE A 59 13.82 6.76 1.84
C PHE A 59 13.73 8.01 0.96
N ARG A 60 12.82 8.93 1.28
CA ARG A 60 12.55 10.14 0.48
C ARG A 60 13.82 10.97 0.18
N GLU A 61 14.73 11.05 1.15
CA GLU A 61 15.97 11.85 0.95
C GLU A 61 16.92 11.17 -0.06
N ALA A 62 17.09 9.86 0.02
CA ALA A 62 17.89 9.11 -0.96
C ALA A 62 17.25 9.14 -2.36
N ALA A 63 15.93 9.01 -2.42
CA ALA A 63 15.18 9.00 -3.67
C ALA A 63 15.18 10.35 -4.41
N LYS A 64 15.42 11.47 -3.73
CA LYS A 64 15.58 12.78 -4.39
C LYS A 64 16.79 12.81 -5.37
N THR A 65 17.83 12.07 -5.06
CA THR A 65 19.07 12.06 -5.86
C THR A 65 19.20 10.84 -6.74
N ASP A 66 18.77 9.67 -6.26
CA ASP A 66 18.87 8.40 -6.98
C ASP A 66 17.63 7.52 -6.68
N PRO A 67 16.51 7.75 -7.35
CA PRO A 67 15.30 6.95 -7.14
C PRO A 67 15.50 5.48 -7.52
N ILE A 68 16.23 5.19 -8.59
CA ILE A 68 16.47 3.81 -9.04
C ILE A 68 17.38 3.05 -8.08
N GLY A 69 18.48 3.66 -7.66
CA GLY A 69 19.35 3.09 -6.65
C GLY A 69 18.66 2.89 -5.30
N THR A 70 17.72 3.77 -4.94
CA THR A 70 16.86 3.63 -3.75
C THR A 70 15.97 2.39 -3.83
N LEU A 71 15.34 2.14 -4.97
CA LEU A 71 14.55 0.92 -5.16
C LEU A 71 15.42 -0.35 -5.06
N ALA A 72 16.58 -0.34 -5.70
CA ALA A 72 17.54 -1.46 -5.62
C ALA A 72 18.03 -1.68 -4.18
N MET A 73 18.30 -0.61 -3.44
CA MET A 73 18.70 -0.64 -2.03
C MET A 73 17.57 -1.21 -1.16
N THR A 74 16.33 -0.77 -1.35
CA THR A 74 15.14 -1.31 -0.66
C THR A 74 15.03 -2.83 -0.87
N ARG A 75 15.22 -3.29 -2.09
CA ARG A 75 15.20 -4.73 -2.40
C ARG A 75 16.31 -5.51 -1.69
N ARG A 76 17.53 -4.93 -1.57
CA ARG A 76 18.64 -5.56 -0.84
C ARG A 76 18.36 -5.75 0.65
N MET A 77 17.49 -4.95 1.27
CA MET A 77 17.04 -5.13 2.65
C MET A 77 16.15 -6.38 2.83
N GLY A 78 15.74 -7.02 1.74
CA GLY A 78 14.85 -8.20 1.75
C GLY A 78 13.40 -7.88 1.44
N ILE A 79 13.04 -6.61 1.35
CA ILE A 79 11.69 -6.14 1.05
C ILE A 79 11.32 -6.49 -0.39
N ILE A 80 10.08 -6.91 -0.58
CA ILE A 80 9.47 -7.16 -1.89
C ILE A 80 8.28 -6.24 -2.10
N HIS A 81 7.48 -6.01 -1.07
CA HIS A 81 6.30 -5.16 -1.14
C HIS A 81 6.64 -3.73 -0.74
N VAL A 82 6.09 -2.78 -1.46
CA VAL A 82 6.24 -1.36 -1.14
C VAL A 82 4.90 -0.64 -1.21
N GLU A 83 4.76 0.35 -0.36
CA GLU A 83 3.80 1.41 -0.55
C GLU A 83 4.51 2.62 -1.13
N THR A 84 3.93 3.22 -2.18
CA THR A 84 4.58 4.33 -2.86
C THR A 84 4.19 5.67 -2.24
N ALA A 85 5.17 6.57 -2.12
CA ALA A 85 5.00 7.96 -1.68
C ALA A 85 5.26 8.90 -2.88
N GLY A 86 4.40 8.81 -3.89
CA GLY A 86 4.59 9.48 -5.17
C GLY A 86 5.37 8.63 -6.18
N LEU A 87 5.73 9.24 -7.31
CA LEU A 87 6.35 8.57 -8.47
C LEU A 87 7.78 9.04 -8.76
N TYR A 88 8.38 9.81 -7.85
CA TYR A 88 9.74 10.38 -7.98
C TYR A 88 10.00 11.10 -9.31
N GLY A 89 8.98 11.82 -9.81
CA GLY A 89 9.05 12.56 -11.08
C GLY A 89 8.97 11.71 -12.35
N MET A 90 8.76 10.41 -12.23
CA MET A 90 8.61 9.49 -13.37
C MET A 90 7.14 9.34 -13.78
N PRO A 91 6.84 9.11 -15.06
CA PRO A 91 5.55 8.57 -15.46
C PRO A 91 5.26 7.22 -14.77
N ALA A 92 4.00 6.95 -14.42
CA ALA A 92 3.63 5.77 -13.63
C ALA A 92 4.07 4.44 -14.28
N ALA A 93 3.99 4.31 -15.60
CA ALA A 93 4.46 3.13 -16.32
C ALA A 93 5.98 2.94 -16.18
N GLN A 94 6.76 4.02 -16.28
CA GLN A 94 8.20 3.97 -16.08
C GLN A 94 8.57 3.59 -14.64
N PHE A 95 7.83 4.13 -13.67
CA PHE A 95 8.05 3.79 -12.25
C PHE A 95 7.66 2.34 -11.96
N ALA A 96 6.60 1.81 -12.58
CA ALA A 96 6.23 0.40 -12.50
C ALA A 96 7.34 -0.52 -13.07
N ASP A 97 7.92 -0.14 -14.21
CA ASP A 97 9.05 -0.86 -14.79
C ASP A 97 10.30 -0.80 -13.90
N ALA A 98 10.56 0.34 -13.27
CA ALA A 98 11.66 0.50 -12.32
C ALA A 98 11.48 -0.38 -11.07
N LEU A 99 10.28 -0.42 -10.49
CA LEU A 99 9.93 -1.32 -9.39
C LEU A 99 10.15 -2.78 -9.79
N LYS A 100 9.61 -3.18 -10.92
CA LYS A 100 9.79 -4.54 -11.47
C LYS A 100 11.26 -4.86 -11.72
N GLY A 101 12.02 -3.95 -12.31
CA GLY A 101 13.46 -4.09 -12.54
C GLY A 101 14.26 -4.25 -11.26
N ALA A 102 13.84 -3.61 -10.19
CA ALA A 102 14.41 -3.78 -8.85
C ALA A 102 13.93 -5.05 -8.14
N GLY A 103 12.95 -5.79 -8.67
CA GLY A 103 12.33 -6.93 -7.99
C GLY A 103 11.37 -6.53 -6.84
N LEU A 104 10.81 -5.33 -6.94
CA LEU A 104 9.81 -4.79 -6.02
C LEU A 104 8.41 -4.85 -6.63
N ARG A 105 7.40 -4.83 -5.77
CA ARG A 105 5.98 -4.77 -6.13
C ARG A 105 5.28 -3.72 -5.28
N ALA A 106 4.69 -2.71 -5.92
CA ALA A 106 3.76 -1.83 -5.24
C ALA A 106 2.46 -2.60 -4.90
N THR A 107 1.97 -2.44 -3.68
CA THR A 107 0.71 -3.02 -3.19
C THR A 107 -0.29 -1.95 -2.82
N SER A 108 0.19 -0.77 -2.49
CA SER A 108 -0.59 0.44 -2.24
C SER A 108 0.16 1.69 -2.69
N MET A 109 -0.56 2.81 -2.74
CA MET A 109 0.02 4.11 -3.02
C MET A 109 -0.64 5.22 -2.20
N HIS A 110 0.17 6.13 -1.67
CA HIS A 110 -0.28 7.39 -1.09
C HIS A 110 -0.42 8.48 -2.14
N VAL A 111 -1.48 9.26 -2.02
CA VAL A 111 -1.87 10.32 -2.95
C VAL A 111 -2.27 11.57 -2.15
N GLY A 112 -2.02 12.74 -2.69
CA GLY A 112 -2.40 14.01 -2.09
C GLY A 112 -3.90 14.32 -2.24
N TYR A 113 -4.44 15.14 -1.35
CA TYR A 113 -5.85 15.56 -1.38
C TYR A 113 -6.24 16.27 -2.70
N ASP A 114 -5.34 17.11 -3.20
CA ASP A 114 -5.55 17.82 -4.46
C ASP A 114 -5.65 16.88 -5.66
N ASP A 115 -4.90 15.79 -5.66
CA ASP A 115 -4.96 14.78 -6.73
C ASP A 115 -6.31 14.08 -6.75
N PHE A 116 -6.84 13.69 -5.58
CA PHE A 116 -8.17 13.10 -5.49
C PHE A 116 -9.29 14.05 -5.91
N THR A 117 -9.16 15.35 -5.62
CA THR A 117 -10.20 16.33 -5.88
C THR A 117 -10.13 16.93 -7.30
N LYS A 118 -8.92 17.09 -7.85
CA LYS A 118 -8.70 17.80 -9.12
C LYS A 118 -8.44 16.86 -10.28
N THR A 119 -7.80 15.72 -10.03
CA THR A 119 -7.32 14.80 -11.09
C THR A 119 -7.56 13.32 -10.76
N PRO A 120 -8.77 12.91 -10.30
CA PRO A 120 -9.05 11.53 -9.89
C PRO A 120 -8.79 10.50 -11.01
N ASP A 121 -9.02 10.86 -12.28
CA ASP A 121 -8.75 9.98 -13.41
C ASP A 121 -7.25 9.69 -13.57
N VAL A 122 -6.38 10.67 -13.28
CA VAL A 122 -4.92 10.49 -13.28
C VAL A 122 -4.51 9.55 -12.12
N VAL A 123 -5.10 9.73 -10.94
CA VAL A 123 -4.89 8.82 -9.80
C VAL A 123 -5.24 7.38 -10.16
N ILE A 124 -6.41 7.16 -10.75
CA ILE A 124 -6.87 5.85 -11.21
C ILE A 124 -5.94 5.25 -12.27
N ALA A 125 -5.52 6.06 -13.25
CA ALA A 125 -4.60 5.62 -14.30
C ALA A 125 -3.23 5.21 -13.72
N ASN A 126 -2.69 5.99 -12.80
CA ASN A 126 -1.44 5.69 -12.10
C ASN A 126 -1.54 4.42 -11.25
N ALA A 127 -2.62 4.26 -10.49
CA ALA A 127 -2.87 3.05 -9.69
C ALA A 127 -2.90 1.78 -10.55
N LYS A 128 -3.60 1.86 -11.70
CA LYS A 128 -3.65 0.74 -12.67
C LYS A 128 -2.31 0.45 -13.31
N ALA A 129 -1.53 1.46 -13.66
CA ALA A 129 -0.19 1.29 -14.21
C ALA A 129 0.77 0.64 -13.21
N LEU A 130 0.69 1.00 -11.93
CA LEU A 130 1.46 0.40 -10.83
C LEU A 130 0.94 -1.01 -10.45
N GLY A 131 -0.30 -1.34 -10.83
CA GLY A 131 -0.94 -2.60 -10.43
C GLY A 131 -1.30 -2.67 -8.95
N VAL A 132 -1.48 -1.54 -8.28
CA VAL A 132 -1.89 -1.48 -6.87
C VAL A 132 -3.39 -1.69 -6.74
N ARG A 133 -3.80 -2.26 -5.60
CA ARG A 133 -5.21 -2.39 -5.23
C ARG A 133 -5.67 -1.23 -4.34
N TYR A 134 -4.80 -0.74 -3.48
CA TYR A 134 -5.08 0.23 -2.44
C TYR A 134 -4.55 1.61 -2.84
N VAL A 135 -5.41 2.64 -2.73
CA VAL A 135 -5.08 4.03 -3.03
C VAL A 135 -5.51 4.90 -1.87
N GLY A 136 -4.55 5.49 -1.17
CA GLY A 136 -4.77 6.17 0.09
C GLY A 136 -4.50 7.65 0.08
N LEU A 137 -5.28 8.36 0.88
CA LEU A 137 -5.02 9.75 1.20
C LEU A 137 -4.03 9.81 2.37
N ALA A 138 -2.84 10.38 2.10
CA ALA A 138 -1.73 10.47 3.06
C ALA A 138 -1.95 11.51 4.17
N TRP A 139 -2.67 12.59 3.86
CA TRP A 139 -2.91 13.72 4.76
C TRP A 139 -4.21 14.42 4.41
N TYR A 140 -5.10 14.63 5.40
CA TYR A 140 -6.30 15.44 5.18
C TYR A 140 -6.00 16.91 5.51
N PRO A 141 -6.24 17.86 4.57
CA PRO A 141 -5.92 19.26 4.79
C PRO A 141 -6.86 19.89 5.83
N HIS A 142 -6.28 20.54 6.81
CA HIS A 142 -6.98 21.31 7.83
C HIS A 142 -6.12 22.49 8.28
N SER A 143 -6.72 23.45 8.99
CA SER A 143 -6.01 24.62 9.51
C SER A 143 -6.14 24.69 11.03
N GLY A 144 -5.01 24.73 11.72
CA GLY A 144 -4.97 24.70 13.17
C GLY A 144 -5.39 23.35 13.77
N ALA A 145 -6.11 23.34 14.87
CA ALA A 145 -6.62 22.10 15.47
C ALA A 145 -7.69 21.47 14.55
N PHE A 146 -7.68 20.14 14.46
CA PHE A 146 -8.70 19.39 13.72
C PHE A 146 -10.06 19.51 14.41
N THR A 147 -11.11 19.83 13.67
CA THR A 147 -12.44 20.17 14.20
C THR A 147 -13.51 19.16 13.74
N GLU A 148 -14.70 19.22 14.39
CA GLU A 148 -15.87 18.46 13.92
C GLU A 148 -16.24 18.81 12.47
N ALA A 149 -16.13 20.08 12.07
CA ALA A 149 -16.41 20.48 10.69
C ALA A 149 -15.43 19.85 9.70
N ASP A 150 -14.14 19.75 10.06
CA ASP A 150 -13.14 19.05 9.25
C ASP A 150 -13.46 17.56 9.16
N ALA A 151 -13.82 16.92 10.27
CA ALA A 151 -14.20 15.50 10.29
C ALA A 151 -15.43 15.21 9.42
N ARG A 152 -16.48 16.05 9.49
CA ARG A 152 -17.67 15.88 8.67
C ARG A 152 -17.40 16.10 7.18
N LYS A 153 -16.53 17.07 6.87
CA LYS A 153 -16.07 17.26 5.49
C LYS A 153 -15.24 16.07 5.01
N ALA A 154 -14.33 15.57 5.83
CA ALA A 154 -13.53 14.39 5.54
C ALA A 154 -14.41 13.16 5.25
N ILE A 155 -15.47 12.92 6.04
CA ILE A 155 -16.44 11.83 5.81
C ILE A 155 -17.09 11.93 4.42
N ALA A 156 -17.52 13.13 4.04
CA ALA A 156 -18.13 13.35 2.72
C ALA A 156 -17.13 13.09 1.59
N ASP A 157 -15.92 13.65 1.71
CA ASP A 157 -14.84 13.51 0.72
C ASP A 157 -14.41 12.04 0.60
N PHE A 158 -14.20 11.33 1.72
CA PHE A 158 -13.76 9.93 1.72
C PHE A 158 -14.79 9.01 1.06
N ASN A 159 -16.08 9.21 1.33
CA ASN A 159 -17.14 8.48 0.63
C ASN A 159 -17.17 8.78 -0.88
N GLN A 160 -16.89 10.01 -1.28
CA GLN A 160 -16.77 10.39 -2.69
C GLN A 160 -15.56 9.73 -3.35
N PHE A 161 -14.38 9.83 -2.73
CA PHE A 161 -13.14 9.22 -3.23
C PHE A 161 -13.26 7.70 -3.29
N GLY A 162 -13.82 7.10 -2.24
CA GLY A 162 -14.08 5.67 -2.17
C GLY A 162 -14.99 5.17 -3.28
N ARG A 163 -16.03 5.94 -3.64
CA ARG A 163 -16.90 5.60 -4.77
C ARG A 163 -16.13 5.60 -6.09
N ALA A 164 -15.38 6.67 -6.37
CA ALA A 164 -14.59 6.78 -7.60
C ALA A 164 -13.55 5.64 -7.71
N MET A 165 -12.88 5.30 -6.62
CA MET A 165 -11.91 4.20 -6.59
C MET A 165 -12.61 2.85 -6.80
N LYS A 166 -13.72 2.60 -6.12
CA LYS A 166 -14.51 1.37 -6.25
C LYS A 166 -15.03 1.15 -7.67
N ASP A 167 -15.55 2.20 -8.31
CA ASP A 167 -16.04 2.15 -9.69
C ASP A 167 -14.92 1.80 -10.69
N ALA A 168 -13.66 2.14 -10.33
CA ALA A 168 -12.47 1.80 -11.09
C ALA A 168 -11.87 0.41 -10.73
N GLY A 169 -12.46 -0.32 -9.77
CA GLY A 169 -11.97 -1.61 -9.28
C GLY A 169 -10.82 -1.50 -8.26
N LEU A 170 -10.67 -0.33 -7.63
CA LEU A 170 -9.67 -0.01 -6.61
C LEU A 170 -10.32 0.10 -5.23
N THR A 171 -9.52 0.14 -4.19
CA THR A 171 -9.98 0.35 -2.80
C THR A 171 -9.36 1.63 -2.26
N PHE A 172 -10.21 2.58 -1.86
CA PHE A 172 -9.77 3.78 -1.16
C PHE A 172 -9.47 3.46 0.31
N PHE A 173 -8.42 4.07 0.85
CA PHE A 173 -8.17 4.10 2.28
C PHE A 173 -7.75 5.49 2.75
N TYR A 174 -8.02 5.76 4.03
CA TYR A 174 -7.51 6.92 4.74
C TYR A 174 -6.42 6.49 5.72
N HIS A 175 -5.29 7.17 5.68
CA HIS A 175 -4.18 7.03 6.61
C HIS A 175 -4.33 8.02 7.75
N ASP A 176 -4.51 7.53 8.99
CA ASP A 176 -4.60 8.39 10.16
C ASP A 176 -3.25 9.04 10.48
N HIS A 177 -3.29 10.26 10.98
CA HIS A 177 -2.06 11.04 11.19
C HIS A 177 -1.96 11.70 12.58
N GLY A 178 -2.80 11.30 13.54
CA GLY A 178 -2.69 11.65 14.97
C GLY A 178 -3.28 13.00 15.35
N TYR A 179 -3.91 13.74 14.44
CA TYR A 179 -4.68 14.93 14.75
C TYR A 179 -6.18 14.66 14.88
N GLU A 180 -6.67 13.54 14.39
CA GLU A 180 -8.08 13.15 14.35
C GLU A 180 -8.64 12.71 15.73
N PRO A 181 -7.84 12.14 16.66
CA PRO A 181 -8.38 11.65 17.93
C PRO A 181 -8.76 12.76 18.93
N VAL A 182 -9.26 13.89 18.44
CA VAL A 182 -9.84 14.96 19.29
C VAL A 182 -11.07 14.42 20.02
N PRO A 183 -11.21 14.62 21.33
CA PRO A 183 -12.39 14.17 22.09
C PRO A 183 -13.70 14.70 21.47
N TYR A 184 -14.67 13.80 21.24
CA TYR A 184 -15.96 14.12 20.68
C TYR A 184 -17.05 13.13 21.15
N GLY A 185 -18.06 13.63 21.84
CA GLY A 185 -19.14 12.79 22.40
C GLY A 185 -18.59 11.73 23.36
N ASP A 186 -18.89 10.48 23.08
CA ASP A 186 -18.42 9.31 23.81
C ASP A 186 -17.12 8.69 23.25
N GLY A 187 -16.48 9.38 22.31
CA GLY A 187 -15.25 8.94 21.64
C GLY A 187 -14.40 10.10 21.14
N THR A 188 -13.99 10.00 19.88
CA THR A 188 -13.14 10.98 19.20
C THR A 188 -13.67 11.33 17.81
N LEU A 189 -13.11 12.37 17.19
CA LEU A 189 -13.41 12.66 15.79
C LEU A 189 -12.92 11.56 14.84
N LEU A 190 -11.87 10.82 15.20
CA LEU A 190 -11.47 9.60 14.45
C LEU A 190 -12.57 8.54 14.52
N ASP A 191 -13.16 8.32 15.69
CA ASP A 191 -14.31 7.43 15.86
C ASP A 191 -15.50 7.86 14.99
N LEU A 192 -15.77 9.16 14.91
CA LEU A 192 -16.82 9.73 14.08
C LEU A 192 -16.56 9.40 12.59
N ILE A 193 -15.33 9.66 12.11
CA ILE A 193 -14.92 9.37 10.74
C ILE A 193 -15.09 7.88 10.42
N ILE A 194 -14.62 6.98 11.29
CA ILE A 194 -14.72 5.54 11.07
C ILE A 194 -16.17 5.07 11.03
N ARG A 195 -17.03 5.59 11.92
CA ARG A 195 -18.43 5.17 12.01
C ARG A 195 -19.29 5.70 10.86
N GLU A 196 -19.07 6.94 10.42
CA GLU A 196 -19.96 7.61 9.45
C GLU A 196 -19.50 7.45 7.99
N THR A 197 -18.30 6.91 7.74
CA THR A 197 -17.90 6.52 6.37
C THR A 197 -18.48 5.16 6.00
N ASP A 198 -18.91 5.02 4.73
CA ASP A 198 -19.44 3.77 4.18
C ASP A 198 -18.35 2.68 4.16
N PRO A 199 -18.50 1.58 4.91
CA PRO A 199 -17.49 0.52 4.98
C PRO A 199 -17.29 -0.24 3.67
N SER A 200 -18.20 -0.09 2.71
CA SER A 200 -18.04 -0.66 1.37
C SER A 200 -17.23 0.22 0.42
N LEU A 201 -16.93 1.44 0.82
CA LEU A 201 -16.22 2.46 0.04
C LEU A 201 -14.88 2.85 0.67
N VAL A 202 -14.82 2.90 2.01
CA VAL A 202 -13.70 3.45 2.75
C VAL A 202 -13.12 2.40 3.67
N SER A 203 -11.85 2.11 3.52
CA SER A 203 -11.02 1.40 4.49
C SER A 203 -10.03 2.36 5.15
N PHE A 204 -9.28 1.86 6.12
CA PHE A 204 -8.30 2.64 6.85
C PHE A 204 -6.94 1.95 6.84
N GLU A 205 -5.90 2.76 6.85
CA GLU A 205 -4.56 2.38 7.21
C GLU A 205 -4.27 2.95 8.59
N LEU A 206 -3.88 2.08 9.52
CA LEU A 206 -3.53 2.48 10.88
C LEU A 206 -2.04 2.81 10.95
N ASP A 207 -1.68 4.08 11.12
CA ASP A 207 -0.32 4.41 11.55
C ASP A 207 -0.22 4.26 13.07
N VAL A 208 0.60 3.31 13.48
CA VAL A 208 0.71 2.91 14.89
C VAL A 208 1.27 4.04 15.76
N LEU A 209 2.25 4.80 15.25
CA LEU A 209 2.82 5.94 16.00
C LEU A 209 1.80 7.06 16.10
N TRP A 210 1.13 7.39 15.00
CA TRP A 210 0.16 8.47 14.97
C TRP A 210 -1.13 8.15 15.75
N ALA A 211 -1.49 6.88 15.91
CA ALA A 211 -2.52 6.48 16.88
C ALA A 211 -2.00 6.53 18.33
N TRP A 212 -0.77 6.03 18.57
CA TRP A 212 -0.19 5.94 19.92
C TRP A 212 0.12 7.30 20.53
N LEU A 213 0.67 8.24 19.75
CA LEU A 213 1.10 9.55 20.21
C LEU A 213 -0.03 10.39 20.84
N PRO A 214 -1.23 10.53 20.27
CA PRO A 214 -2.36 11.23 20.91
C PRO A 214 -2.99 10.46 22.08
N GLY A 215 -2.69 9.19 22.25
CA GLY A 215 -3.20 8.40 23.37
C GLY A 215 -4.14 7.26 23.00
N VAL A 216 -4.39 7.03 21.70
CA VAL A 216 -5.18 5.88 21.24
C VAL A 216 -4.34 4.60 21.37
N ASP A 217 -4.95 3.50 21.83
CA ASP A 217 -4.36 2.18 21.79
C ASP A 217 -4.64 1.55 20.40
N PRO A 218 -3.60 1.29 19.59
CA PRO A 218 -3.78 0.75 18.25
C PRO A 218 -4.48 -0.62 18.21
N ALA A 219 -4.23 -1.49 19.19
CA ALA A 219 -4.91 -2.78 19.26
C ALA A 219 -6.38 -2.62 19.69
N ALA A 220 -6.68 -1.65 20.55
CA ALA A 220 -8.05 -1.39 20.99
C ALA A 220 -8.91 -0.81 19.87
N ILE A 221 -8.38 0.10 19.03
CA ILE A 221 -9.15 0.68 17.94
C ILE A 221 -9.43 -0.35 16.82
N ILE A 222 -8.51 -1.26 16.54
CA ILE A 222 -8.75 -2.39 15.62
C ILE A 222 -9.91 -3.23 16.16
N ARG A 223 -9.86 -3.64 17.44
CA ARG A 223 -10.93 -4.43 18.08
C ARG A 223 -12.28 -3.69 18.12
N LYS A 224 -12.27 -2.37 18.22
CA LYS A 224 -13.48 -1.53 18.25
C LYS A 224 -14.16 -1.47 16.88
N TYR A 225 -13.40 -1.52 15.81
CA TYR A 225 -13.87 -1.39 14.43
C TYR A 225 -13.40 -2.54 13.54
N PRO A 226 -13.86 -3.78 13.79
CA PRO A 226 -13.38 -4.96 13.07
C PRO A 226 -13.62 -4.83 11.56
N GLY A 227 -12.60 -5.21 10.79
CA GLY A 227 -12.61 -5.22 9.34
C GLY A 227 -12.48 -3.85 8.66
N ARG A 228 -12.39 -2.73 9.43
CA ARG A 228 -12.24 -1.39 8.85
C ARG A 228 -10.79 -1.08 8.47
N PHE A 229 -9.81 -1.60 9.20
CA PHE A 229 -8.40 -1.43 8.91
C PHE A 229 -7.92 -2.53 7.98
N LYS A 230 -7.28 -2.17 6.87
CA LYS A 230 -6.73 -3.10 5.87
C LYS A 230 -5.22 -3.04 5.79
N LEU A 231 -4.65 -1.92 6.14
CA LEU A 231 -3.22 -1.65 6.09
C LEU A 231 -2.74 -1.09 7.42
N MET A 232 -1.44 -1.18 7.65
CA MET A 232 -0.80 -0.64 8.86
C MET A 232 0.58 -0.10 8.53
N HIS A 233 0.88 1.12 9.04
CA HIS A 233 2.25 1.57 9.18
C HIS A 233 2.83 1.11 10.50
N ILE A 234 3.90 0.33 10.41
CA ILE A 234 4.68 -0.14 11.55
C ILE A 234 5.71 0.94 11.90
N LYS A 235 5.39 1.75 12.90
CA LYS A 235 6.13 2.93 13.31
C LYS A 235 6.06 3.09 14.83
N ASP A 236 7.14 3.47 15.48
CA ASP A 236 7.24 3.51 16.94
C ASP A 236 7.95 4.77 17.41
N MET A 237 7.80 5.12 18.67
CA MET A 237 8.50 6.25 19.29
C MET A 237 9.31 5.82 20.52
N LYS A 238 10.38 6.58 20.80
CA LYS A 238 11.32 6.28 21.90
C LYS A 238 10.65 6.22 23.25
N PRO A 239 11.14 5.38 24.16
CA PRO A 239 10.72 5.40 25.57
C PRO A 239 10.90 6.80 26.17
N GLY A 240 9.91 7.21 26.97
CA GLY A 240 9.92 8.53 27.64
C GLY A 240 9.36 9.69 26.82
N VAL A 241 9.06 9.50 25.53
CA VAL A 241 8.30 10.50 24.76
C VAL A 241 6.88 10.56 25.30
N ALA A 242 6.42 11.76 25.65
CA ALA A 242 5.10 11.97 26.21
C ALA A 242 4.01 11.78 25.16
N ARG A 243 2.89 11.18 25.56
CA ARG A 243 1.68 11.03 24.76
C ARG A 243 0.72 12.20 24.99
N GLY A 244 -0.26 12.36 24.13
CA GLY A 244 -1.32 13.38 24.22
C GLY A 244 -1.21 14.49 23.16
N SER A 245 -0.23 14.44 22.25
CA SER A 245 -0.13 15.40 21.15
C SER A 245 -1.15 15.09 20.05
N LEU A 246 -1.89 16.12 19.62
CA LEU A 246 -2.88 16.08 18.53
C LEU A 246 -2.40 16.90 17.33
N THR A 247 -1.10 17.06 17.14
CA THR A 247 -0.56 17.92 16.09
C THR A 247 -0.26 17.18 14.78
N GLY A 248 -0.28 15.84 14.80
CA GLY A 248 0.19 15.04 13.65
C GLY A 248 1.69 15.21 13.38
N GLY A 249 2.47 15.64 14.37
CA GLY A 249 3.89 15.89 14.24
C GLY A 249 4.68 15.37 15.43
N LEU A 250 5.82 14.76 15.14
CA LEU A 250 6.84 14.34 16.11
C LEU A 250 8.22 14.59 15.49
N ALA A 251 9.18 15.11 16.30
CA ALA A 251 10.54 15.27 15.82
C ALA A 251 11.11 13.90 15.41
N ALA A 252 11.75 13.86 14.25
CA ALA A 252 12.19 12.61 13.61
C ALA A 252 13.14 11.79 14.50
N ASP A 253 13.98 12.45 15.28
CA ASP A 253 14.92 11.83 16.24
C ASP A 253 14.22 11.22 17.46
N LEU A 254 12.92 11.45 17.66
CA LEU A 254 12.11 10.82 18.73
C LEU A 254 11.44 9.52 18.29
N GLN A 255 11.50 9.17 17.02
CA GLN A 255 11.06 7.88 16.53
C GLN A 255 12.06 6.77 16.92
N ALA A 256 11.61 5.54 16.97
CA ALA A 256 12.39 4.40 17.42
C ALA A 256 12.44 3.27 16.40
N VAL A 257 13.53 2.52 16.41
CA VAL A 257 13.57 1.19 15.78
C VAL A 257 12.49 0.30 16.39
N ILE A 258 11.78 -0.44 15.58
CA ILE A 258 10.70 -1.32 16.02
C ILE A 258 11.21 -2.33 17.07
N GLY A 259 10.46 -2.43 18.16
CA GLY A 259 10.84 -3.24 19.32
C GLY A 259 11.75 -2.54 20.34
N GLN A 260 12.18 -1.31 20.06
CA GLN A 260 12.94 -0.47 20.99
C GLN A 260 12.13 0.73 21.51
N GLY A 261 10.87 0.82 21.11
CA GLY A 261 9.95 1.92 21.45
C GLY A 261 8.96 1.57 22.57
N GLN A 262 7.80 2.20 22.49
CA GLN A 262 6.75 2.09 23.51
C GLN A 262 5.63 1.11 23.17
N VAL A 263 5.52 0.69 21.90
CA VAL A 263 4.39 -0.10 21.41
C VAL A 263 4.54 -1.59 21.79
N ASN A 264 3.45 -2.19 22.27
CA ASN A 264 3.37 -3.64 22.48
C ASN A 264 3.08 -4.34 21.13
N TRP A 265 4.14 -4.60 20.37
CA TRP A 265 4.05 -5.21 19.04
C TRP A 265 3.46 -6.61 19.04
N VAL A 266 3.68 -7.40 20.11
CA VAL A 266 3.11 -8.75 20.23
C VAL A 266 1.59 -8.70 20.22
N GLU A 267 0.99 -7.90 21.10
CA GLU A 267 -0.46 -7.77 21.19
C GLU A 267 -1.06 -7.15 19.92
N LEU A 268 -0.41 -6.10 19.41
CA LEU A 268 -0.90 -5.35 18.26
C LEU A 268 -0.93 -6.21 17.00
N LEU A 269 0.18 -6.85 16.64
CA LEU A 269 0.26 -7.63 15.41
C LEU A 269 -0.62 -8.87 15.46
N LYS A 270 -0.68 -9.53 16.61
CA LYS A 270 -1.64 -10.62 16.83
C LYS A 270 -3.10 -10.19 16.67
N THR A 271 -3.45 -8.98 17.13
CA THR A 271 -4.78 -8.41 16.95
C THR A 271 -5.03 -8.09 15.48
N ALA A 272 -4.08 -7.45 14.80
CA ALA A 272 -4.18 -7.06 13.41
C ALA A 272 -4.34 -8.27 12.47
N GLU A 273 -3.55 -9.33 12.66
CA GLU A 273 -3.68 -10.57 11.88
C GLU A 273 -5.05 -11.23 12.08
N ARG A 274 -5.57 -11.26 13.33
CA ARG A 274 -6.90 -11.82 13.62
C ARG A 274 -8.03 -11.02 12.99
N ASP A 275 -7.89 -9.71 12.88
CA ASP A 275 -8.86 -8.82 12.23
C ASP A 275 -8.78 -8.85 10.69
N GLY A 276 -7.72 -9.45 10.14
CA GLY A 276 -7.52 -9.64 8.71
C GLY A 276 -6.95 -8.41 8.01
N LEU A 277 -6.03 -7.68 8.66
CA LEU A 277 -5.21 -6.69 7.98
C LEU A 277 -4.36 -7.38 6.90
N GLU A 278 -4.29 -6.76 5.72
CA GLU A 278 -3.73 -7.40 4.53
C GLU A 278 -2.27 -7.00 4.27
N HIS A 279 -1.87 -5.77 4.66
CA HIS A 279 -0.53 -5.23 4.41
C HIS A 279 0.02 -4.48 5.61
N TYR A 280 1.34 -4.62 5.81
CA TYR A 280 2.08 -4.05 6.91
C TYR A 280 3.33 -3.38 6.35
N TYR A 281 3.46 -2.05 6.49
CA TYR A 281 4.57 -1.30 5.95
C TYR A 281 5.39 -0.68 7.07
N LEU A 282 6.67 -1.03 7.11
CA LEU A 282 7.64 -0.27 7.91
C LEU A 282 7.70 1.16 7.37
N GLU A 283 7.59 2.14 8.26
CA GLU A 283 7.93 3.52 7.95
C GLU A 283 8.89 4.07 8.99
N ASP A 284 10.01 4.60 8.54
CA ASP A 284 11.05 5.19 9.38
C ASP A 284 11.37 6.59 8.85
N GLU A 285 11.03 7.60 9.63
CA GLU A 285 11.32 9.00 9.30
C GLU A 285 12.49 9.56 10.10
N THR A 286 13.24 8.70 10.80
CA THR A 286 14.44 9.09 11.52
C THR A 286 15.51 9.63 10.55
N PRO A 287 16.55 10.30 11.06
CA PRO A 287 17.68 10.71 10.21
C PRO A 287 18.45 9.56 9.56
N ASP A 288 18.29 8.32 10.05
CA ASP A 288 19.04 7.14 9.55
C ASP A 288 18.14 5.92 9.26
N PRO A 289 17.18 6.04 8.33
CA PRO A 289 16.29 4.93 7.97
C PRO A 289 17.06 3.75 7.34
N LEU A 290 18.21 4.02 6.71
CA LEU A 290 19.01 2.97 6.07
C LEU A 290 19.58 1.97 7.07
N THR A 291 19.86 2.41 8.28
CA THR A 291 20.32 1.56 9.39
C THR A 291 19.17 1.01 10.20
N ASN A 292 18.09 1.76 10.37
CA ASN A 292 17.00 1.42 11.29
C ASN A 292 16.01 0.45 10.68
N VAL A 293 15.64 0.60 9.41
CA VAL A 293 14.71 -0.33 8.73
C VAL A 293 15.22 -1.77 8.76
N PRO A 294 16.51 -2.08 8.43
CA PRO A 294 17.02 -3.44 8.59
C PRO A 294 16.93 -4.01 10.00
N LYS A 295 17.16 -3.18 11.04
CA LYS A 295 17.03 -3.62 12.45
C LYS A 295 15.58 -3.93 12.80
N SER A 296 14.65 -3.11 12.34
CA SER A 296 13.21 -3.31 12.51
C SER A 296 12.74 -4.60 11.82
N ILE A 297 13.24 -4.89 10.61
CA ILE A 297 12.97 -6.15 9.91
C ILE A 297 13.44 -7.34 10.75
N VAL A 298 14.66 -7.31 11.28
CA VAL A 298 15.22 -8.41 12.10
C VAL A 298 14.36 -8.66 13.36
N TYR A 299 13.88 -7.60 14.01
CA TYR A 299 12.99 -7.72 15.15
C TYR A 299 11.67 -8.42 14.76
N LEU A 300 11.03 -7.98 13.69
CA LEU A 300 9.74 -8.55 13.24
C LEU A 300 9.88 -10.00 12.75
N GLU A 301 11.00 -10.35 12.11
CA GLU A 301 11.29 -11.74 11.73
C GLU A 301 11.37 -12.70 12.92
N GLY A 302 11.78 -12.19 14.08
CA GLY A 302 11.93 -12.96 15.31
C GLY A 302 10.77 -12.87 16.28
N LEU A 303 9.74 -12.06 15.98
CA LEU A 303 8.64 -11.78 16.90
C LEU A 303 7.82 -13.03 17.20
N ARG A 304 7.61 -13.31 18.51
CA ARG A 304 6.83 -14.47 18.99
C ARG A 304 5.65 -14.01 19.85
N TYR A 305 4.49 -14.72 19.71
CA TYR A 305 3.27 -14.46 20.48
C TYR A 305 2.33 -15.66 20.64
#